data_542e1bf32dfc82331b1e42f1602f02f2
#
_entry.id   542e1bf32dfc82331b1e42f1602f02f2
#
_cell.length_a   1.000
_cell.length_b   1.000
_cell.length_c   1.000
_cell.angle_alpha   90.00
_cell.angle_beta   90.00
_cell.angle_gamma   90.00
#
_symmetry.space_group_name_H-M   'P 1'
#
loop_
_entity.id
_entity.type
_entity.pdbx_description
1 polymer ?
#
loop_
_entity_poly.entity_id
_entity_poly.type
_entity_poly.pdbx_seq_one_letter_code
_entity_poly.pdbx_strand_id
1 'polypeptide(L)'
;MSERLGVRKTYKLFVGGAFPRSESGRSYPVHGSDGQLLAYAAQASRKDLRDAIVAARRAVPGWSGATAYNRGQVLYRVAELLEGRAAQFTAEVAAAEGVSSERAAEIVEAAIDRWVWYAGWSDKLAQVAGAANPVAGPYFNFSVPEPTGVVCMLAPPESSLLGLVSVVAPVIVTGNTAVVVASEPYPLPAVTLAEVLATSDVPPGVVNVLTGRVTELAPVAASHRDVNAIDLTGAPDADRAALERAAAGNLKRVYHGDEEWEEPPGTGRLLATVEVKTVWHPVGI
;
A
#
# COMPACT_ATOMS: atom_id res chain seq x y z
N MET A 1 1.40 20.06 -42.57
CA MET A 1 0.39 19.54 -41.61
C MET A 1 0.73 20.13 -40.26
N SER A 2 -0.18 20.90 -39.64
CA SER A 2 0.09 21.46 -38.32
C SER A 2 0.14 20.28 -37.32
N GLU A 3 1.20 20.22 -36.55
CA GLU A 3 1.37 19.22 -35.50
C GLU A 3 0.25 19.38 -34.47
N ARG A 4 -0.46 18.30 -34.14
CA ARG A 4 -1.57 18.35 -33.15
C ARG A 4 -1.01 18.70 -31.78
N LEU A 5 -1.57 19.69 -31.11
CA LEU A 5 -1.20 20.04 -29.76
C LEU A 5 -1.46 18.84 -28.80
N GLY A 6 -0.44 18.39 -28.11
CA GLY A 6 -0.54 17.31 -27.12
C GLY A 6 -1.27 17.81 -25.86
N VAL A 7 -2.33 17.10 -25.45
CA VAL A 7 -3.05 17.37 -24.20
C VAL A 7 -2.46 16.52 -23.09
N ARG A 8 -1.85 17.15 -22.08
CA ARG A 8 -1.24 16.47 -20.93
C ARG A 8 -2.28 16.23 -19.84
N LYS A 9 -2.32 14.98 -19.32
CA LYS A 9 -3.19 14.60 -18.18
C LYS A 9 -2.60 15.14 -16.87
N THR A 10 -3.46 15.57 -15.94
CA THR A 10 -3.10 15.77 -14.53
C THR A 10 -3.69 14.61 -13.72
N TYR A 11 -2.82 13.78 -13.16
CA TYR A 11 -3.19 12.66 -12.32
C TYR A 11 -3.62 13.17 -10.96
N LYS A 12 -4.74 12.62 -10.44
CA LYS A 12 -5.35 13.02 -9.18
C LYS A 12 -4.88 12.11 -8.05
N LEU A 13 -5.20 12.47 -6.81
CA LEU A 13 -5.10 11.59 -5.65
C LEU A 13 -6.19 10.50 -5.73
N PHE A 14 -6.04 9.44 -4.94
CA PHE A 14 -7.11 8.46 -4.72
C PHE A 14 -7.39 8.36 -3.22
N VAL A 15 -8.56 8.82 -2.80
CA VAL A 15 -8.93 8.91 -1.37
C VAL A 15 -10.40 8.50 -1.22
N GLY A 16 -10.66 7.55 -0.33
CA GLY A 16 -12.02 7.12 -0.02
C GLY A 16 -12.79 6.55 -1.22
N GLY A 17 -12.09 5.91 -2.19
CA GLY A 17 -12.67 5.37 -3.40
C GLY A 17 -12.93 6.41 -4.51
N ALA A 18 -12.52 7.65 -4.34
CA ALA A 18 -12.69 8.74 -5.31
C ALA A 18 -11.36 9.34 -5.75
N PHE A 19 -11.38 10.08 -6.86
CA PHE A 19 -10.20 10.76 -7.41
C PHE A 19 -10.28 12.28 -7.21
N PRO A 20 -10.05 12.81 -6.01
CA PRO A 20 -10.02 14.25 -5.76
C PRO A 20 -8.74 14.89 -6.31
N ARG A 21 -8.79 16.19 -6.58
CA ARG A 21 -7.60 17.03 -6.68
C ARG A 21 -7.06 17.27 -5.27
N SER A 22 -5.76 17.63 -5.15
CA SER A 22 -5.27 18.16 -3.88
C SER A 22 -6.09 19.41 -3.48
N GLU A 23 -6.44 19.50 -2.19
CA GLU A 23 -7.18 20.67 -1.66
C GLU A 23 -6.40 21.97 -1.85
N SER A 24 -5.08 21.90 -1.91
CA SER A 24 -4.21 23.05 -2.17
C SER A 24 -4.19 23.47 -3.64
N GLY A 25 -4.75 22.65 -4.55
CA GLY A 25 -4.65 22.85 -5.99
C GLY A 25 -3.25 22.64 -6.58
N ARG A 26 -2.23 22.32 -5.76
CA ARG A 26 -0.85 22.11 -6.23
C ARG A 26 -0.73 20.85 -7.09
N SER A 27 0.13 20.94 -8.09
CA SER A 27 0.58 19.80 -8.91
C SER A 27 2.07 19.96 -9.25
N TYR A 28 2.71 18.91 -9.63
CA TYR A 28 4.11 18.93 -10.06
C TYR A 28 4.29 18.16 -11.38
N PRO A 29 5.26 18.57 -12.20
CA PRO A 29 5.55 17.88 -13.44
C PRO A 29 6.21 16.52 -13.15
N VAL A 30 5.82 15.50 -13.91
CA VAL A 30 6.42 14.17 -13.87
C VAL A 30 7.16 13.96 -15.20
N HIS A 31 8.44 13.67 -15.10
CA HIS A 31 9.30 13.42 -16.24
C HIS A 31 9.63 11.93 -16.35
N GLY A 32 9.77 11.47 -17.56
CA GLY A 32 10.35 10.15 -17.84
C GLY A 32 11.86 10.15 -17.60
N SER A 33 12.45 8.98 -17.68
CA SER A 33 13.89 8.79 -17.53
C SER A 33 14.72 9.55 -18.59
N ASP A 34 14.11 9.81 -19.76
CA ASP A 34 14.68 10.62 -20.84
C ASP A 34 14.53 12.14 -20.64
N GLY A 35 13.96 12.57 -19.50
CA GLY A 35 13.68 13.96 -19.18
C GLY A 35 12.43 14.53 -19.87
N GLN A 36 11.71 13.75 -20.70
CA GLN A 36 10.50 14.22 -21.35
C GLN A 36 9.38 14.38 -20.32
N LEU A 37 8.63 15.47 -20.41
CA LEU A 37 7.43 15.67 -19.60
C LEU A 37 6.33 14.67 -19.99
N LEU A 38 6.02 13.73 -19.09
CA LEU A 38 4.98 12.72 -19.29
C LEU A 38 3.59 13.28 -18.93
N ALA A 39 3.45 13.83 -17.73
CA ALA A 39 2.19 14.31 -17.19
C ALA A 39 2.42 15.27 -16.02
N TYR A 40 1.32 15.67 -15.37
CA TYR A 40 1.34 16.31 -14.05
C TYR A 40 0.72 15.37 -13.02
N ALA A 41 1.22 15.38 -11.79
CA ALA A 41 0.62 14.69 -10.65
C ALA A 41 0.17 15.71 -9.60
N ALA A 42 -0.95 15.43 -8.92
CA ALA A 42 -1.38 16.23 -7.79
C ALA A 42 -0.31 16.19 -6.69
N GLN A 43 0.01 17.34 -6.10
CA GLN A 43 0.88 17.40 -4.93
C GLN A 43 0.02 17.44 -3.67
N ALA A 44 -0.08 16.30 -2.99
CA ALA A 44 -0.84 16.19 -1.77
C ALA A 44 -0.32 17.14 -0.68
N SER A 45 -1.24 17.70 0.06
CA SER A 45 -0.96 18.51 1.25
C SER A 45 -1.06 17.66 2.52
N ARG A 46 -0.66 18.26 3.64
CA ARG A 46 -0.86 17.65 4.97
C ARG A 46 -2.35 17.41 5.28
N LYS A 47 -3.24 18.22 4.70
CA LYS A 47 -4.69 18.04 4.85
C LYS A 47 -5.17 16.84 4.03
N ASP A 48 -4.72 16.68 2.79
CA ASP A 48 -5.06 15.51 1.96
C ASP A 48 -4.64 14.20 2.65
N LEU A 49 -3.45 14.18 3.27
CA LEU A 49 -3.00 13.02 4.04
C LEU A 49 -3.93 12.73 5.24
N ARG A 50 -4.33 13.77 5.99
CA ARG A 50 -5.29 13.59 7.10
C ARG A 50 -6.65 13.08 6.61
N ASP A 51 -7.15 13.59 5.50
CA ASP A 51 -8.41 13.16 4.91
C ASP A 51 -8.31 11.68 4.45
N ALA A 52 -7.17 11.26 3.89
CA ALA A 52 -6.89 9.86 3.54
C ALA A 52 -6.84 8.95 4.78
N ILE A 53 -6.20 9.39 5.87
CA ILE A 53 -6.17 8.64 7.13
C ILE A 53 -7.58 8.50 7.72
N VAL A 54 -8.39 9.55 7.67
CA VAL A 54 -9.79 9.50 8.12
C VAL A 54 -10.60 8.51 7.28
N ALA A 55 -10.43 8.52 5.95
CA ALA A 55 -11.08 7.56 5.06
C ALA A 55 -10.64 6.12 5.37
N ALA A 56 -9.35 5.90 5.55
CA ALA A 56 -8.79 4.60 5.94
C ALA A 56 -9.36 4.13 7.30
N ARG A 57 -9.40 5.01 8.31
CA ARG A 57 -9.94 4.68 9.64
C ARG A 57 -11.41 4.26 9.58
N ARG A 58 -12.21 4.92 8.77
CA ARG A 58 -13.62 4.56 8.57
C ARG A 58 -13.81 3.19 7.91
N ALA A 59 -12.88 2.77 7.06
CA ALA A 59 -12.95 1.50 6.35
C ALA A 59 -12.49 0.31 7.22
N VAL A 60 -11.69 0.53 8.28
CA VAL A 60 -11.15 -0.55 9.14
C VAL A 60 -12.22 -1.53 9.60
N PRO A 61 -13.34 -1.14 10.24
CA PRO A 61 -14.28 -2.12 10.78
C PRO A 61 -14.89 -3.05 9.73
N GLY A 62 -15.23 -2.49 8.56
CA GLY A 62 -15.79 -3.28 7.46
C GLY A 62 -14.78 -4.23 6.83
N TRP A 63 -13.54 -3.76 6.61
CA TRP A 63 -12.51 -4.54 5.96
C TRP A 63 -11.89 -5.60 6.88
N SER A 64 -11.59 -5.26 8.13
CA SER A 64 -11.10 -6.22 9.12
C SER A 64 -12.15 -7.28 9.47
N GLY A 65 -13.43 -6.93 9.45
CA GLY A 65 -14.54 -7.84 9.66
C GLY A 65 -14.90 -8.71 8.46
N ALA A 66 -14.38 -8.42 7.26
CA ALA A 66 -14.56 -9.28 6.10
C ALA A 66 -13.84 -10.63 6.32
N THR A 67 -14.44 -11.72 5.82
CA THR A 67 -13.78 -13.04 5.94
C THR A 67 -12.45 -13.05 5.19
N ALA A 68 -11.51 -13.86 5.66
CA ALA A 68 -10.22 -14.04 5.00
C ALA A 68 -10.40 -14.45 3.54
N TYR A 69 -11.31 -15.37 3.27
CA TYR A 69 -11.66 -15.81 1.91
C TYR A 69 -12.13 -14.66 1.03
N ASN A 70 -13.04 -13.82 1.52
CA ASN A 70 -13.52 -12.66 0.77
C ASN A 70 -12.39 -11.67 0.46
N ARG A 71 -11.50 -11.37 1.42
CA ARG A 71 -10.34 -10.53 1.17
C ARG A 71 -9.43 -11.12 0.09
N GLY A 72 -9.17 -12.44 0.14
CA GLY A 72 -8.39 -13.12 -0.89
C GLY A 72 -9.01 -12.99 -2.28
N GLN A 73 -10.34 -13.14 -2.41
CA GLN A 73 -11.03 -12.96 -3.69
C GLN A 73 -10.91 -11.52 -4.23
N VAL A 74 -11.02 -10.52 -3.36
CA VAL A 74 -10.87 -9.11 -3.76
C VAL A 74 -9.43 -8.86 -4.26
N LEU A 75 -8.40 -9.36 -3.58
CA LEU A 75 -7.02 -9.21 -4.03
C LEU A 75 -6.77 -9.95 -5.36
N TYR A 76 -7.34 -11.14 -5.52
CA TYR A 76 -7.25 -11.87 -6.78
C TYR A 76 -7.94 -11.09 -7.92
N ARG A 77 -9.08 -10.43 -7.64
CA ARG A 77 -9.74 -9.55 -8.61
C ARG A 77 -8.88 -8.35 -9.01
N VAL A 78 -8.07 -7.83 -8.09
CA VAL A 78 -7.07 -6.79 -8.44
C VAL A 78 -6.06 -7.34 -9.44
N ALA A 79 -5.55 -8.56 -9.23
CA ALA A 79 -4.62 -9.21 -10.17
C ALA A 79 -5.25 -9.37 -11.56
N GLU A 80 -6.50 -9.86 -11.65
CA GLU A 80 -7.22 -10.01 -12.93
C GLU A 80 -7.33 -8.69 -13.70
N LEU A 81 -7.69 -7.61 -13.01
CA LEU A 81 -7.87 -6.30 -13.67
C LEU A 81 -6.52 -5.64 -14.01
N LEU A 82 -5.48 -5.90 -13.23
CA LEU A 82 -4.12 -5.49 -13.55
C LEU A 82 -3.61 -6.23 -14.81
N GLU A 83 -3.81 -7.54 -14.89
CA GLU A 83 -3.53 -8.38 -16.08
C GLU A 83 -4.21 -7.82 -17.33
N GLY A 84 -5.51 -7.48 -17.22
CA GLY A 84 -6.27 -6.90 -18.32
C GLY A 84 -5.73 -5.54 -18.81
N ARG A 85 -4.86 -4.90 -18.05
CA ARG A 85 -4.21 -3.61 -18.36
C ARG A 85 -2.68 -3.72 -18.46
N ALA A 86 -2.12 -4.93 -18.54
CA ALA A 86 -0.68 -5.17 -18.51
C ALA A 86 0.08 -4.31 -19.53
N ALA A 87 -0.40 -4.21 -20.77
CA ALA A 87 0.23 -3.39 -21.80
C ALA A 87 0.32 -1.90 -21.43
N GLN A 88 -0.69 -1.35 -20.75
CA GLN A 88 -0.66 0.03 -20.28
C GLN A 88 0.38 0.21 -19.17
N PHE A 89 0.41 -0.70 -18.19
CA PHE A 89 1.39 -0.64 -17.11
C PHE A 89 2.81 -0.84 -17.62
N THR A 90 3.03 -1.75 -18.57
CA THR A 90 4.34 -1.92 -19.23
C THR A 90 4.83 -0.61 -19.83
N ALA A 91 3.98 0.09 -20.57
CA ALA A 91 4.36 1.39 -21.15
C ALA A 91 4.65 2.46 -20.08
N GLU A 92 3.85 2.51 -19.00
CA GLU A 92 4.04 3.48 -17.91
C GLU A 92 5.30 3.18 -17.09
N VAL A 93 5.59 1.92 -16.79
CA VAL A 93 6.80 1.49 -16.05
C VAL A 93 8.04 1.76 -16.90
N ALA A 94 8.03 1.38 -18.19
CA ALA A 94 9.15 1.64 -19.09
C ALA A 94 9.48 3.14 -19.17
N ALA A 95 8.47 3.99 -19.31
CA ALA A 95 8.65 5.44 -19.40
C ALA A 95 9.12 6.05 -18.05
N ALA A 96 8.64 5.55 -16.92
CA ALA A 96 8.99 6.03 -15.60
C ALA A 96 10.40 5.60 -15.18
N GLU A 97 10.68 4.30 -15.23
CA GLU A 97 11.92 3.71 -14.70
C GLU A 97 13.07 3.67 -15.73
N GLY A 98 12.79 3.95 -17.01
CA GLY A 98 13.80 3.98 -18.05
C GLY A 98 14.33 2.61 -18.46
N VAL A 99 13.54 1.58 -18.28
CA VAL A 99 13.88 0.21 -18.66
C VAL A 99 13.33 -0.15 -20.03
N SER A 100 13.82 -1.25 -20.62
CA SER A 100 13.28 -1.73 -21.90
C SER A 100 11.82 -2.19 -21.75
N SER A 101 11.08 -2.28 -22.84
CA SER A 101 9.69 -2.75 -22.83
C SER A 101 9.57 -4.19 -22.31
N GLU A 102 10.54 -5.04 -22.67
CA GLU A 102 10.63 -6.42 -22.21
C GLU A 102 10.82 -6.46 -20.69
N ARG A 103 11.75 -5.65 -20.17
CA ARG A 103 12.00 -5.56 -18.74
C ARG A 103 10.81 -5.00 -17.96
N ALA A 104 10.15 -4.00 -18.52
CA ALA A 104 8.92 -3.45 -17.93
C ALA A 104 7.79 -4.49 -17.90
N ALA A 105 7.67 -5.34 -18.92
CA ALA A 105 6.70 -6.44 -18.92
C ALA A 105 7.00 -7.45 -17.81
N GLU A 106 8.25 -7.85 -17.60
CA GLU A 106 8.65 -8.73 -16.48
C GLU A 106 8.28 -8.11 -15.11
N ILE A 107 8.50 -6.81 -14.93
CA ILE A 107 8.13 -6.09 -13.70
C ILE A 107 6.61 -6.11 -13.49
N VAL A 108 5.83 -5.94 -14.55
CA VAL A 108 4.36 -5.98 -14.48
C VAL A 108 3.87 -7.39 -14.17
N GLU A 109 4.40 -8.42 -14.82
CA GLU A 109 4.09 -9.82 -14.53
C GLU A 109 4.40 -10.16 -13.06
N ALA A 110 5.58 -9.77 -12.57
CA ALA A 110 5.95 -9.95 -11.17
C ALA A 110 4.99 -9.22 -10.20
N ALA A 111 4.49 -8.05 -10.56
CA ALA A 111 3.51 -7.31 -9.76
C ALA A 111 2.15 -8.02 -9.72
N ILE A 112 1.71 -8.62 -10.84
CA ILE A 112 0.48 -9.42 -10.93
C ILE A 112 0.63 -10.67 -10.06
N ASP A 113 1.72 -11.42 -10.21
CA ASP A 113 2.03 -12.59 -9.40
C ASP A 113 2.10 -12.26 -7.91
N ARG A 114 2.59 -11.07 -7.56
CA ARG A 114 2.65 -10.59 -6.19
C ARG A 114 1.24 -10.42 -5.59
N TRP A 115 0.28 -9.88 -6.33
CA TRP A 115 -1.12 -9.83 -5.91
C TRP A 115 -1.70 -11.22 -5.70
N VAL A 116 -1.46 -12.15 -6.63
CA VAL A 116 -1.93 -13.55 -6.52
C VAL A 116 -1.32 -14.23 -5.31
N TRP A 117 -0.01 -14.05 -5.08
CA TRP A 117 0.68 -14.66 -3.94
C TRP A 117 0.09 -14.18 -2.60
N TYR A 118 -0.12 -12.87 -2.43
CA TYR A 118 -0.72 -12.33 -1.22
C TYR A 118 -2.20 -12.72 -1.08
N ALA A 119 -2.96 -12.79 -2.16
CA ALA A 119 -4.33 -13.32 -2.14
C ALA A 119 -4.36 -14.74 -1.55
N GLY A 120 -3.39 -15.59 -1.95
CA GLY A 120 -3.23 -16.93 -1.42
C GLY A 120 -2.85 -17.02 0.06
N TRP A 121 -2.41 -15.93 0.69
CA TRP A 121 -2.09 -15.88 2.12
C TRP A 121 -3.28 -15.50 3.00
N SER A 122 -4.37 -15.03 2.42
CA SER A 122 -5.53 -14.52 3.17
C SER A 122 -6.06 -15.50 4.22
N ASP A 123 -6.22 -16.77 3.87
CA ASP A 123 -6.74 -17.83 4.74
C ASP A 123 -5.66 -18.62 5.48
N LYS A 124 -4.39 -18.44 5.10
CA LYS A 124 -3.26 -19.15 5.72
C LYS A 124 -2.66 -18.43 6.91
N LEU A 125 -2.79 -17.08 6.95
CA LEU A 125 -2.13 -16.26 7.96
C LEU A 125 -2.49 -16.71 9.39
N ALA A 126 -3.78 -16.93 9.66
CA ALA A 126 -4.22 -17.36 10.99
C ALA A 126 -3.69 -18.75 11.37
N GLN A 127 -3.47 -19.64 10.41
CA GLN A 127 -2.93 -20.98 10.64
C GLN A 127 -1.42 -20.95 10.90
N VAL A 128 -0.69 -20.08 10.20
CA VAL A 128 0.77 -20.02 10.28
C VAL A 128 1.23 -19.15 11.45
N ALA A 129 0.55 -18.04 11.71
CA ALA A 129 0.91 -17.08 12.76
C ALA A 129 0.08 -17.23 14.05
N GLY A 130 -0.96 -18.10 14.04
CA GLY A 130 -1.72 -18.46 15.21
C GLY A 130 -1.10 -19.63 15.95
N ALA A 131 -1.49 -19.85 17.19
CA ALA A 131 -1.02 -20.95 18.02
C ALA A 131 -2.05 -21.41 19.04
N ALA A 132 -2.10 -22.70 19.33
CA ALA A 132 -2.67 -23.22 20.57
C ALA A 132 -1.55 -23.27 21.61
N ASN A 133 -1.74 -22.61 22.74
CA ASN A 133 -0.69 -22.45 23.73
C ASN A 133 -0.89 -23.43 24.90
N PRO A 134 0.14 -24.20 25.31
CA PRO A 134 0.05 -25.05 26.48
C PRO A 134 -0.02 -24.20 27.77
N VAL A 135 -0.97 -24.50 28.62
CA VAL A 135 -1.17 -23.82 29.91
C VAL A 135 -1.42 -24.81 31.05
N ALA A 136 -0.96 -24.48 32.25
CA ALA A 136 -1.22 -25.26 33.43
C ALA A 136 -2.56 -24.84 34.03
N GLY A 137 -3.64 -25.57 33.71
CA GLY A 137 -4.98 -25.30 34.23
C GLY A 137 -6.10 -25.62 33.22
N PRO A 138 -7.36 -25.53 33.65
CA PRO A 138 -8.51 -25.89 32.84
C PRO A 138 -8.87 -24.77 31.82
N TYR A 139 -7.94 -24.45 30.93
CA TYR A 139 -8.13 -23.44 29.91
C TYR A 139 -7.70 -23.95 28.53
N PHE A 140 -8.50 -23.62 27.53
CA PHE A 140 -8.03 -23.61 26.15
C PHE A 140 -7.49 -22.22 25.84
N ASN A 141 -6.17 -22.14 25.63
CA ASN A 141 -5.50 -20.89 25.32
C ASN A 141 -5.06 -20.90 23.85
N PHE A 142 -5.40 -19.85 23.13
CA PHE A 142 -5.00 -19.72 21.73
C PHE A 142 -4.66 -18.28 21.38
N SER A 143 -3.76 -18.12 20.42
CA SER A 143 -3.34 -16.84 19.89
C SER A 143 -3.73 -16.74 18.42
N VAL A 144 -4.24 -15.58 18.01
CA VAL A 144 -4.60 -15.29 16.62
C VAL A 144 -4.02 -13.95 16.20
N PRO A 145 -3.55 -13.82 14.94
CA PRO A 145 -3.16 -12.52 14.40
C PRO A 145 -4.41 -11.69 14.10
N GLU A 146 -4.39 -10.43 14.50
CA GLU A 146 -5.42 -9.43 14.18
C GLU A 146 -4.78 -8.23 13.46
N PRO A 147 -5.48 -7.54 12.55
CA PRO A 147 -4.93 -6.36 11.89
C PRO A 147 -4.68 -5.23 12.90
N THR A 148 -3.56 -4.52 12.74
CA THR A 148 -3.20 -3.35 13.56
C THR A 148 -4.18 -2.18 13.36
N GLY A 149 -4.69 -2.01 12.14
CA GLY A 149 -5.65 -0.94 11.78
C GLY A 149 -5.25 -0.14 10.55
N VAL A 150 -4.94 1.15 10.70
CA VAL A 150 -4.47 2.01 9.61
C VAL A 150 -2.96 1.94 9.48
N VAL A 151 -2.48 1.58 8.30
CA VAL A 151 -1.05 1.52 7.97
C VAL A 151 -0.72 2.61 6.94
N CYS A 152 0.21 3.49 7.28
CA CYS A 152 0.80 4.40 6.32
C CYS A 152 2.08 3.80 5.74
N MET A 153 2.29 3.98 4.43
CA MET A 153 3.46 3.45 3.74
C MET A 153 4.09 4.54 2.88
N LEU A 154 5.41 4.60 2.90
CA LEU A 154 6.20 5.34 1.93
C LEU A 154 6.67 4.34 0.90
N ALA A 155 6.11 4.41 -0.30
CA ALA A 155 6.48 3.49 -1.38
C ALA A 155 7.95 3.70 -1.79
N PRO A 156 8.66 2.64 -2.19
CA PRO A 156 10.05 2.76 -2.64
C PRO A 156 10.14 3.71 -3.83
N PRO A 157 11.11 4.64 -3.81
CA PRO A 157 11.23 5.65 -4.87
C PRO A 157 11.65 5.08 -6.21
N GLU A 158 12.41 3.97 -6.22
CA GLU A 158 13.01 3.35 -7.41
C GLU A 158 12.08 2.38 -8.15
N SER A 159 11.04 1.86 -7.49
CA SER A 159 10.13 0.85 -8.05
C SER A 159 8.70 1.35 -8.08
N SER A 160 8.28 1.80 -9.25
CA SER A 160 7.01 2.51 -9.45
C SER A 160 5.77 1.64 -9.32
N LEU A 161 5.88 0.34 -9.60
CA LEU A 161 4.78 -0.63 -9.57
C LEU A 161 5.06 -1.83 -8.65
N LEU A 162 6.11 -2.61 -8.91
CA LEU A 162 6.36 -3.86 -8.17
C LEU A 162 6.62 -3.59 -6.68
N GLY A 163 7.45 -2.61 -6.35
CA GLY A 163 7.67 -2.19 -4.97
C GLY A 163 6.41 -1.63 -4.32
N LEU A 164 5.62 -0.84 -5.06
CA LEU A 164 4.34 -0.34 -4.58
C LEU A 164 3.37 -1.48 -4.22
N VAL A 165 3.20 -2.46 -5.11
CA VAL A 165 2.36 -3.64 -4.86
C VAL A 165 2.88 -4.42 -3.66
N SER A 166 4.21 -4.57 -3.56
CA SER A 166 4.87 -5.32 -2.49
C SER A 166 4.69 -4.69 -1.10
N VAL A 167 4.43 -3.40 -1.01
CA VAL A 167 4.12 -2.74 0.28
C VAL A 167 2.61 -2.67 0.54
N VAL A 168 1.74 -2.59 -0.47
CA VAL A 168 0.29 -2.44 -0.30
C VAL A 168 -0.42 -3.78 -0.08
N ALA A 169 -0.15 -4.78 -0.91
CA ALA A 169 -0.87 -6.06 -0.88
C ALA A 169 -0.77 -6.79 0.47
N PRO A 170 0.41 -6.93 1.12
CA PRO A 170 0.53 -7.58 2.43
C PRO A 170 -0.26 -6.86 3.53
N VAL A 171 -0.40 -5.55 3.44
CA VAL A 171 -1.14 -4.75 4.41
C VAL A 171 -2.64 -5.02 4.32
N ILE A 172 -3.20 -4.97 3.12
CA ILE A 172 -4.65 -5.10 2.99
C ILE A 172 -5.13 -6.55 3.11
N VAL A 173 -4.34 -7.56 2.73
CA VAL A 173 -4.74 -8.97 2.88
C VAL A 173 -4.93 -9.35 4.34
N THR A 174 -4.16 -8.77 5.25
CA THR A 174 -4.26 -9.01 6.70
C THR A 174 -5.49 -8.35 7.34
N GLY A 175 -6.26 -7.54 6.59
CA GLY A 175 -7.44 -6.83 7.09
C GLY A 175 -7.14 -5.39 7.54
N ASN A 176 -5.92 -4.91 7.37
CA ASN A 176 -5.56 -3.51 7.57
C ASN A 176 -6.05 -2.63 6.42
N THR A 177 -6.10 -1.33 6.65
CA THR A 177 -6.31 -0.32 5.61
C THR A 177 -5.03 0.44 5.34
N ALA A 178 -4.87 0.89 4.10
CA ALA A 178 -3.64 1.42 3.56
C ALA A 178 -3.77 2.91 3.20
N VAL A 179 -2.79 3.71 3.60
CA VAL A 179 -2.53 5.05 3.06
C VAL A 179 -1.10 5.04 2.53
N VAL A 180 -0.93 5.08 1.21
CA VAL A 180 0.39 5.02 0.60
C VAL A 180 0.75 6.36 -0.05
N VAL A 181 1.93 6.86 0.27
CA VAL A 181 2.60 7.92 -0.48
C VAL A 181 3.39 7.23 -1.58
N ALA A 182 2.95 7.41 -2.82
CA ALA A 182 3.57 6.82 -4.00
C ALA A 182 5.00 7.34 -4.21
N SER A 183 5.78 6.61 -5.02
CA SER A 183 7.09 7.09 -5.46
C SER A 183 7.00 8.54 -5.94
N GLU A 184 7.82 9.41 -5.39
CA GLU A 184 7.83 10.83 -5.75
C GLU A 184 8.30 11.05 -7.20
N PRO A 185 9.40 10.41 -7.67
CA PRO A 185 9.84 10.55 -9.05
C PRO A 185 8.92 9.83 -10.06
N TYR A 186 8.28 8.70 -9.67
CA TYR A 186 7.54 7.82 -10.58
C TYR A 186 6.10 7.55 -10.14
N PRO A 187 5.25 8.58 -9.94
CA PRO A 187 3.95 8.42 -9.29
C PRO A 187 2.85 7.89 -10.21
N LEU A 188 3.03 7.88 -11.54
CA LEU A 188 1.95 7.62 -12.49
C LEU A 188 1.40 6.18 -12.40
N PRO A 189 2.24 5.11 -12.35
CA PRO A 189 1.74 3.74 -12.19
C PRO A 189 0.91 3.54 -10.92
N ALA A 190 1.21 4.28 -9.83
CA ALA A 190 0.42 4.20 -8.60
C ALA A 190 -1.01 4.74 -8.77
N VAL A 191 -1.20 5.81 -9.53
CA VAL A 191 -2.54 6.35 -9.80
C VAL A 191 -3.30 5.46 -10.80
N THR A 192 -2.61 4.87 -11.77
CA THR A 192 -3.20 3.89 -12.68
C THR A 192 -3.61 2.61 -11.92
N LEU A 193 -2.80 2.16 -10.94
CA LEU A 193 -3.19 1.07 -10.03
C LEU A 193 -4.41 1.46 -9.19
N ALA A 194 -4.53 2.71 -8.75
CA ALA A 194 -5.72 3.18 -8.04
C ALA A 194 -7.00 3.09 -8.90
N GLU A 195 -6.89 3.26 -10.23
CA GLU A 195 -8.01 3.03 -11.14
C GLU A 195 -8.41 1.53 -11.19
N VAL A 196 -7.43 0.62 -11.12
CA VAL A 196 -7.68 -0.82 -10.99
C VAL A 196 -8.37 -1.11 -9.66
N LEU A 197 -7.85 -0.60 -8.54
CA LEU A 197 -8.43 -0.78 -7.20
C LEU A 197 -9.87 -0.27 -7.12
N ALA A 198 -10.17 0.86 -7.77
CA ALA A 198 -11.51 1.44 -7.78
C ALA A 198 -12.55 0.58 -8.52
N THR A 199 -12.11 -0.37 -9.34
CA THR A 199 -12.97 -1.24 -10.18
C THR A 199 -12.86 -2.72 -9.84
N SER A 200 -12.09 -3.09 -8.79
CA SER A 200 -11.82 -4.46 -8.38
C SER A 200 -12.47 -4.86 -7.05
N ASP A 201 -13.61 -4.28 -6.73
CA ASP A 201 -14.36 -4.54 -5.49
C ASP A 201 -13.61 -4.21 -4.19
N VAL A 202 -12.49 -3.50 -4.25
CA VAL A 202 -11.82 -2.95 -3.07
C VAL A 202 -12.72 -1.88 -2.44
N PRO A 203 -13.16 -2.04 -1.18
CA PRO A 203 -14.07 -1.08 -0.59
C PRO A 203 -13.45 0.33 -0.46
N PRO A 204 -14.25 1.38 -0.64
CA PRO A 204 -13.78 2.76 -0.49
C PRO A 204 -13.04 2.98 0.83
N GLY A 205 -11.83 3.55 0.76
CA GLY A 205 -10.99 3.85 1.92
C GLY A 205 -10.07 2.70 2.37
N VAL A 206 -10.23 1.46 1.88
CA VAL A 206 -9.31 0.36 2.18
C VAL A 206 -7.90 0.67 1.67
N VAL A 207 -7.81 1.24 0.46
CA VAL A 207 -6.55 1.77 -0.07
C VAL A 207 -6.75 3.23 -0.43
N ASN A 208 -5.79 4.06 -0.04
CA ASN A 208 -5.73 5.48 -0.40
C ASN A 208 -4.34 5.77 -0.96
N VAL A 209 -4.25 6.40 -2.12
CA VAL A 209 -2.99 6.69 -2.82
C VAL A 209 -2.79 8.19 -2.93
N LEU A 210 -1.68 8.66 -2.40
CA LEU A 210 -1.26 10.05 -2.44
C LEU A 210 0.00 10.18 -3.28
N THR A 211 0.04 11.21 -4.12
CA THR A 211 1.23 11.65 -4.83
C THR A 211 1.72 12.95 -4.21
N GLY A 212 3.02 13.19 -4.16
CA GLY A 212 3.57 14.43 -3.57
C GLY A 212 4.93 14.22 -2.91
N ARG A 213 5.34 15.19 -2.10
CA ARG A 213 6.66 15.21 -1.46
C ARG A 213 6.69 14.35 -0.21
N VAL A 214 7.54 13.33 -0.19
CA VAL A 214 7.73 12.45 0.98
C VAL A 214 8.15 13.28 2.19
N THR A 215 9.06 14.22 2.04
CA THR A 215 9.54 15.10 3.12
C THR A 215 8.44 15.99 3.73
N GLU A 216 7.37 16.30 2.98
CA GLU A 216 6.21 17.06 3.50
C GLU A 216 5.21 16.14 4.22
N LEU A 217 4.99 14.92 3.72
CA LEU A 217 3.94 14.02 4.18
C LEU A 217 4.39 13.07 5.29
N ALA A 218 5.61 12.54 5.22
CA ALA A 218 6.11 11.51 6.13
C ALA A 218 6.12 11.96 7.62
N PRO A 219 6.54 13.18 7.99
CA PRO A 219 6.47 13.61 9.38
C PRO A 219 5.05 13.68 9.93
N VAL A 220 4.07 14.01 9.09
CA VAL A 220 2.65 14.03 9.48
C VAL A 220 2.12 12.62 9.66
N ALA A 221 2.44 11.69 8.75
CA ALA A 221 2.08 10.27 8.87
C ALA A 221 2.67 9.65 10.15
N ALA A 222 3.97 9.89 10.38
CA ALA A 222 4.68 9.36 11.53
C ALA A 222 4.13 9.86 12.87
N SER A 223 3.67 11.11 12.97
CA SER A 223 3.12 11.68 14.20
C SER A 223 1.60 11.53 14.36
N HIS A 224 0.88 11.08 13.31
CA HIS A 224 -0.59 11.04 13.34
C HIS A 224 -1.12 9.93 14.26
N ARG A 225 -1.98 10.27 15.21
CA ARG A 225 -2.46 9.31 16.23
C ARG A 225 -3.33 8.18 15.69
N ASP A 226 -4.07 8.40 14.60
CA ASP A 226 -4.91 7.39 13.97
C ASP A 226 -4.14 6.44 13.02
N VAL A 227 -2.82 6.61 12.89
CA VAL A 227 -1.95 5.67 12.21
C VAL A 227 -1.43 4.67 13.23
N ASN A 228 -1.63 3.38 12.99
CA ASN A 228 -1.25 2.28 13.88
C ASN A 228 0.12 1.67 13.52
N ALA A 229 0.46 1.70 12.24
CA ALA A 229 1.76 1.26 11.75
C ALA A 229 2.25 2.17 10.63
N ILE A 230 3.57 2.27 10.48
CA ILE A 230 4.20 3.00 9.39
C ILE A 230 5.30 2.14 8.76
N ASP A 231 5.26 2.05 7.45
CA ASP A 231 6.33 1.45 6.64
C ASP A 231 7.20 2.58 6.07
N LEU A 232 8.44 2.60 6.49
CA LEU A 232 9.43 3.61 6.13
C LEU A 232 10.37 3.16 5.00
N THR A 233 10.03 2.12 4.26
CA THR A 233 10.87 1.58 3.17
C THR A 233 11.29 2.67 2.18
N GLY A 234 10.37 3.54 1.76
CA GLY A 234 10.67 4.67 0.88
C GLY A 234 11.12 5.96 1.58
N ALA A 235 11.43 5.92 2.88
CA ALA A 235 11.92 7.07 3.60
C ALA A 235 13.39 7.35 3.26
N PRO A 236 13.79 8.62 3.03
CA PRO A 236 15.19 8.97 2.96
C PRO A 236 15.93 8.57 4.26
N ASP A 237 17.12 8.00 4.15
CA ASP A 237 17.91 7.54 5.32
C ASP A 237 18.13 8.65 6.36
N ALA A 238 18.36 9.87 5.90
CA ALA A 238 18.57 11.03 6.77
C ALA A 238 17.35 11.35 7.66
N ASP A 239 16.15 11.01 7.21
CA ASP A 239 14.90 11.33 7.91
C ASP A 239 14.43 10.17 8.82
N ARG A 240 14.90 8.96 8.59
CA ARG A 240 14.40 7.72 9.19
C ARG A 240 14.35 7.77 10.72
N ALA A 241 15.44 8.14 11.37
CA ALA A 241 15.51 8.24 12.83
C ALA A 241 14.56 9.30 13.42
N ALA A 242 14.27 10.38 12.68
CA ALA A 242 13.30 11.39 13.12
C ALA A 242 11.85 10.87 12.99
N LEU A 243 11.56 10.13 11.94
CA LEU A 243 10.24 9.52 11.72
C LEU A 243 9.95 8.43 12.75
N GLU A 244 10.93 7.60 13.11
CA GLU A 244 10.82 6.61 14.19
C GLU A 244 10.52 7.25 15.54
N ARG A 245 11.26 8.31 15.89
CA ARG A 245 10.98 9.06 17.13
C ARG A 245 9.57 9.66 17.14
N ALA A 246 9.10 10.16 16.02
CA ALA A 246 7.74 10.68 15.90
C ALA A 246 6.69 9.55 16.03
N ALA A 247 6.96 8.37 15.47
CA ALA A 247 6.10 7.20 15.55
C ALA A 247 6.00 6.65 16.98
N ALA A 248 7.06 6.74 17.78
CA ALA A 248 7.08 6.29 19.18
C ALA A 248 6.05 7.02 20.05
N GLY A 249 5.60 8.22 19.66
CA GLY A 249 4.65 9.04 20.45
C GLY A 249 3.28 8.39 20.70
N ASN A 250 2.88 7.37 19.92
CA ASN A 250 1.69 6.56 20.15
C ASN A 250 1.94 5.05 19.91
N LEU A 251 3.17 4.60 20.09
CA LEU A 251 3.58 3.19 20.00
C LEU A 251 3.25 2.54 18.65
N LYS A 252 3.34 3.31 17.55
CA LYS A 252 3.19 2.74 16.20
C LYS A 252 4.18 1.62 15.95
N ARG A 253 3.73 0.62 15.25
CA ARG A 253 4.64 -0.33 14.62
C ARG A 253 5.41 0.38 13.52
N VAL A 254 6.71 0.21 13.48
CA VAL A 254 7.57 0.74 12.43
C VAL A 254 8.20 -0.43 11.70
N TYR A 255 8.10 -0.40 10.37
CA TYR A 255 8.73 -1.37 9.50
C TYR A 255 9.74 -0.68 8.58
N HIS A 256 10.84 -1.34 8.33
CA HIS A 256 11.81 -1.02 7.30
C HIS A 256 12.03 -2.26 6.46
N GLY A 257 11.85 -2.13 5.18
CA GLY A 257 12.19 -3.19 4.24
C GLY A 257 13.48 -2.85 3.50
N ASP A 258 14.29 -3.86 3.30
CA ASP A 258 15.48 -3.87 2.46
C ASP A 258 15.42 -5.00 1.43
N GLU A 259 14.17 -5.43 1.12
CA GLU A 259 13.94 -6.53 0.20
C GLU A 259 14.27 -6.16 -1.24
N GLU A 260 14.90 -7.07 -1.95
CA GLU A 260 14.97 -7.04 -3.41
C GLU A 260 13.58 -7.36 -3.98
N TRP A 261 13.00 -6.41 -4.71
CA TRP A 261 11.60 -6.52 -5.13
C TRP A 261 11.32 -7.71 -6.05
N GLU A 262 12.31 -8.19 -6.77
CA GLU A 262 12.19 -9.30 -7.71
C GLU A 262 12.27 -10.66 -7.03
N GLU A 263 12.83 -10.73 -5.83
CA GLU A 263 12.87 -11.96 -5.06
C GLU A 263 11.47 -12.38 -4.60
N PRO A 264 11.25 -13.70 -4.41
CA PRO A 264 9.98 -14.19 -3.90
C PRO A 264 9.60 -13.51 -2.59
N PRO A 265 8.34 -13.07 -2.43
CA PRO A 265 7.93 -12.37 -1.23
C PRO A 265 7.93 -13.29 -0.01
N GLY A 266 8.50 -12.79 1.08
CA GLY A 266 8.44 -13.45 2.38
C GLY A 266 7.19 -13.05 3.18
N THR A 267 7.05 -13.64 4.38
CA THR A 267 5.94 -13.32 5.30
C THR A 267 6.24 -12.14 6.22
N GLY A 268 7.43 -11.57 6.16
CA GLY A 268 7.86 -10.48 7.06
C GLY A 268 6.90 -9.30 7.08
N ARG A 269 6.53 -8.78 5.90
CA ARG A 269 5.59 -7.67 5.77
C ARG A 269 4.16 -8.02 6.23
N LEU A 270 3.70 -9.26 6.05
CA LEU A 270 2.42 -9.72 6.58
C LEU A 270 2.40 -9.64 8.11
N LEU A 271 3.46 -10.12 8.75
CA LEU A 271 3.57 -10.18 10.21
C LEU A 271 3.87 -8.81 10.84
N ALA A 272 4.52 -7.91 10.12
CA ALA A 272 4.84 -6.58 10.61
C ALA A 272 3.61 -5.73 10.94
N THR A 273 2.47 -5.98 10.27
CA THR A 273 1.24 -5.20 10.40
C THR A 273 0.11 -5.92 11.09
N VAL A 274 0.40 -6.99 11.83
CA VAL A 274 -0.58 -7.70 12.66
C VAL A 274 -0.18 -7.67 14.13
N GLU A 275 -1.18 -7.75 15.00
CA GLU A 275 -1.03 -7.93 16.44
C GLU A 275 -1.46 -9.33 16.83
N VAL A 276 -0.86 -9.89 17.87
CA VAL A 276 -1.23 -11.20 18.38
C VAL A 276 -2.18 -11.03 19.55
N LYS A 277 -3.42 -11.49 19.38
CA LYS A 277 -4.41 -11.55 20.44
C LYS A 277 -4.43 -12.94 21.06
N THR A 278 -4.17 -13.01 22.36
CA THR A 278 -4.25 -14.27 23.10
C THR A 278 -5.55 -14.36 23.89
N VAL A 279 -6.29 -15.44 23.67
CA VAL A 279 -7.59 -15.69 24.32
C VAL A 279 -7.46 -16.85 25.29
N TRP A 280 -7.98 -16.67 26.52
CA TRP A 280 -8.10 -17.67 27.54
C TRP A 280 -9.57 -18.10 27.64
N HIS A 281 -9.87 -19.31 27.22
CA HIS A 281 -11.22 -19.86 27.24
C HIS A 281 -11.31 -20.93 28.34
N PRO A 282 -12.13 -20.75 29.39
CA PRO A 282 -12.30 -21.80 30.40
C PRO A 282 -12.84 -23.07 29.77
N VAL A 283 -12.25 -24.20 30.13
CA VAL A 283 -12.74 -25.53 29.76
C VAL A 283 -13.47 -26.07 30.97
N GLY A 284 -14.75 -26.47 30.82
CA GLY A 284 -15.52 -27.09 31.89
C GLY A 284 -14.84 -28.39 32.37
N ILE A 285 -14.80 -28.58 33.68
CA ILE A 285 -14.30 -29.80 34.32
C ILE A 285 -15.44 -30.80 34.40
#